data_421947b34fad4075e70798256d085743
#
_entry.id   421947b34fad4075e70798256d085743
#
_cell.length_a   1.000
_cell.length_b   1.000
_cell.length_c   1.000
_cell.angle_alpha   90.00
_cell.angle_beta   90.00
_cell.angle_gamma   90.00
#
_symmetry.space_group_name_H-M   'P 1'
#
loop_
_entity.id
_entity.type
_entity.pdbx_description
1 polymer ?
#
loop_
_entity_poly.entity_id
_entity_poly.type
_entity_poly.pdbx_seq_one_letter_code
_entity_poly.pdbx_strand_id
1 'polypeptide(L)'
;NMSANASSSSSVSCHLTCWLLVIGLNQAAAWAAEPPDTMQERMKACATCHGKEGRATNSGYFPRIAGKPAGYLYNQLINFREGRRQNATMTYLLDHMSDQYLMEIAKHFASLDLPYPPAQTTKAPSALLARGEQLVRHGDASRSLPACASCHGASMTGVAPAMPGLLGLPHDYLLAQLGAWSAGLRRAAAPDCMGEITRRLSPQDVVAVATWLSSQSVKQGLPAVSLPAKPTMECGSGFR
;
A
#
# COMPACT_ATOMS: atom_id res chain seq x y z
N ASN A 1 -19.43 -38.84 100.86
CA ASN A 1 -18.36 -38.65 99.88
C ASN A 1 -18.93 -38.16 98.60
N MET A 2 -18.53 -37.03 98.31
CA MET A 2 -18.20 -36.45 96.97
C MET A 2 -19.09 -35.32 96.56
N SER A 3 -18.49 -34.18 96.75
CA SER A 3 -18.93 -32.87 96.29
C SER A 3 -19.10 -32.79 94.82
N ALA A 4 -20.16 -32.19 94.37
CA ALA A 4 -20.29 -31.74 93.01
C ALA A 4 -20.37 -30.21 92.97
N ASN A 5 -19.41 -29.62 92.35
CA ASN A 5 -19.22 -28.20 92.26
C ASN A 5 -19.97 -27.70 91.01
N ALA A 6 -20.87 -26.78 91.21
CA ALA A 6 -21.60 -26.14 90.12
C ALA A 6 -20.78 -25.00 89.57
N SER A 7 -20.40 -25.11 88.26
CA SER A 7 -19.79 -24.02 87.54
C SER A 7 -20.85 -23.23 86.81
N SER A 8 -20.93 -21.96 87.10
CA SER A 8 -21.76 -20.96 86.43
C SER A 8 -21.14 -20.67 85.03
N SER A 9 -21.86 -20.95 83.99
CA SER A 9 -21.50 -20.51 82.64
C SER A 9 -22.07 -19.15 82.37
N SER A 10 -21.20 -18.15 82.32
CA SER A 10 -21.52 -16.82 81.82
C SER A 10 -21.65 -16.84 80.27
N SER A 11 -22.86 -16.65 79.81
CA SER A 11 -23.12 -16.48 78.40
C SER A 11 -22.63 -15.12 77.96
N VAL A 12 -21.50 -15.08 77.23
CA VAL A 12 -21.03 -13.89 76.50
C VAL A 12 -21.78 -13.82 75.20
N SER A 13 -22.73 -12.89 75.13
CA SER A 13 -23.49 -12.58 73.93
C SER A 13 -22.56 -11.82 72.95
N CYS A 14 -21.98 -12.55 72.03
CA CYS A 14 -21.17 -11.95 70.97
C CYS A 14 -22.10 -11.40 69.89
N HIS A 15 -22.42 -10.12 69.96
CA HIS A 15 -23.07 -9.42 68.89
C HIS A 15 -22.05 -9.22 67.78
N LEU A 16 -21.96 -10.19 66.83
CA LEU A 16 -21.30 -10.00 65.54
C LEU A 16 -22.15 -9.07 64.73
N THR A 17 -21.89 -7.79 64.83
CA THR A 17 -22.33 -6.80 63.81
C THR A 17 -21.60 -7.09 62.54
N CYS A 18 -22.26 -7.86 61.64
CA CYS A 18 -21.82 -8.10 60.33
C CYS A 18 -21.97 -6.80 59.50
N TRP A 19 -20.93 -5.98 59.50
CA TRP A 19 -20.82 -4.88 58.56
C TRP A 19 -20.57 -5.48 57.21
N LEU A 20 -21.64 -5.73 56.41
CA LEU A 20 -21.59 -5.95 55.00
C LEU A 20 -21.12 -4.63 54.35
N LEU A 21 -19.81 -4.50 54.23
CA LEU A 21 -19.19 -3.57 53.30
C LEU A 21 -19.61 -3.99 51.88
N VAL A 22 -20.73 -3.44 51.42
CA VAL A 22 -21.09 -3.44 49.99
C VAL A 22 -20.08 -2.51 49.32
N ILE A 23 -18.93 -3.07 48.95
CA ILE A 23 -18.04 -2.44 48.01
C ILE A 23 -18.78 -2.48 46.67
N GLY A 24 -19.53 -1.44 46.41
CA GLY A 24 -20.07 -1.18 45.07
C GLY A 24 -18.89 -1.04 44.11
N LEU A 25 -18.49 -2.13 43.51
CA LEU A 25 -17.68 -2.11 42.28
C LEU A 25 -18.51 -1.36 41.23
N ASN A 26 -18.37 -0.04 41.24
CA ASN A 26 -18.69 0.76 40.06
C ASN A 26 -17.71 0.31 38.98
N GLN A 27 -18.00 -0.79 38.32
CA GLN A 27 -17.45 -1.08 37.01
C GLN A 27 -18.10 -0.06 36.07
N ALA A 28 -17.53 1.13 36.04
CA ALA A 28 -17.69 1.99 34.89
C ALA A 28 -17.17 1.16 33.73
N ALA A 29 -18.08 0.46 33.03
CA ALA A 29 -17.80 -0.10 31.75
C ALA A 29 -17.29 1.10 30.94
N ALA A 30 -15.96 1.16 30.78
CA ALA A 30 -15.34 2.08 29.85
C ALA A 30 -15.85 1.60 28.46
N TRP A 31 -16.96 2.15 28.04
CA TRP A 31 -17.46 2.01 26.70
C TRP A 31 -16.33 2.59 25.87
N ALA A 32 -15.53 1.72 25.25
CA ALA A 32 -14.56 2.17 24.27
C ALA A 32 -15.36 2.99 23.25
N ALA A 33 -15.08 4.28 23.20
CA ALA A 33 -15.75 5.14 22.24
C ALA A 33 -15.58 4.50 20.87
N GLU A 34 -16.69 4.32 20.17
CA GLU A 34 -16.66 3.79 18.80
C GLU A 34 -15.71 4.67 17.98
N PRO A 35 -14.73 4.07 17.27
CA PRO A 35 -13.79 4.88 16.50
C PRO A 35 -14.57 5.72 15.49
N PRO A 36 -14.19 6.99 15.28
CA PRO A 36 -14.89 7.87 14.37
C PRO A 36 -14.92 7.27 12.95
N ASP A 37 -16.10 7.27 12.33
CA ASP A 37 -16.27 6.76 10.97
C ASP A 37 -15.71 7.75 9.93
N THR A 38 -14.39 7.75 9.80
CA THR A 38 -13.65 8.57 8.83
C THR A 38 -12.89 7.69 7.85
N MET A 39 -12.59 8.23 6.66
CA MET A 39 -11.74 7.53 5.69
C MET A 39 -10.39 7.14 6.29
N GLN A 40 -9.80 7.98 7.12
CA GLN A 40 -8.54 7.67 7.79
C GLN A 40 -8.65 6.42 8.68
N GLU A 41 -9.74 6.28 9.46
CA GLU A 41 -9.97 5.12 10.30
C GLU A 41 -10.22 3.86 9.46
N ARG A 42 -11.07 3.96 8.44
CA ARG A 42 -11.35 2.85 7.52
C ARG A 42 -10.09 2.35 6.81
N MET A 43 -9.16 3.24 6.45
CA MET A 43 -7.92 2.89 5.75
C MET A 43 -6.86 2.23 6.64
N LYS A 44 -7.05 2.16 7.96
CA LYS A 44 -6.19 1.37 8.84
C LYS A 44 -6.14 -0.11 8.46
N ALA A 45 -7.22 -0.66 7.92
CA ALA A 45 -7.23 -2.02 7.40
C ALA A 45 -6.22 -2.23 6.26
N CYS A 46 -6.10 -1.26 5.36
CA CYS A 46 -5.14 -1.28 4.26
C CYS A 46 -3.69 -1.14 4.76
N ALA A 47 -3.50 -0.33 5.80
CA ALA A 47 -2.20 -0.05 6.40
C ALA A 47 -1.54 -1.30 7.02
N THR A 48 -2.30 -2.30 7.40
CA THR A 48 -1.77 -3.58 7.93
C THR A 48 -0.79 -4.23 6.96
N CYS A 49 -1.06 -4.18 5.67
CA CYS A 49 -0.19 -4.71 4.63
C CYS A 49 0.63 -3.62 3.95
N HIS A 50 0.02 -2.47 3.62
CA HIS A 50 0.68 -1.39 2.88
C HIS A 50 1.50 -0.43 3.75
N GLY A 51 1.66 -0.74 5.05
CA GLY A 51 2.39 0.09 6.01
C GLY A 51 1.58 1.32 6.45
N LYS A 52 2.03 1.94 7.53
CA LYS A 52 1.38 3.12 8.10
C LYS A 52 1.10 4.15 7.00
N GLU A 53 -0.16 4.58 6.87
CA GLU A 53 -0.60 5.55 5.87
C GLU A 53 -0.28 5.14 4.41
N GLY A 54 -0.05 3.85 4.14
CA GLY A 54 0.25 3.37 2.79
C GLY A 54 1.66 3.67 2.28
N ARG A 55 2.62 3.93 3.18
CA ARG A 55 4.01 4.25 2.80
C ARG A 55 4.87 3.05 2.37
N ALA A 56 4.33 1.84 2.38
CA ALA A 56 4.94 0.54 2.23
C ALA A 56 5.57 -0.01 3.53
N THR A 57 5.95 -1.29 3.46
CA THR A 57 6.73 -1.98 4.49
C THR A 57 8.10 -2.33 3.94
N ASN A 58 8.98 -2.89 4.76
CA ASN A 58 10.31 -3.34 4.34
C ASN A 58 10.29 -4.66 3.55
N SER A 59 9.11 -5.29 3.39
CA SER A 59 9.02 -6.62 2.78
C SER A 59 9.26 -6.64 1.26
N GLY A 60 9.26 -5.50 0.59
CA GLY A 60 9.37 -5.41 -0.87
C GLY A 60 8.16 -5.96 -1.65
N TYR A 61 7.27 -6.68 -1.00
CA TYR A 61 6.08 -7.29 -1.62
C TYR A 61 4.89 -6.32 -1.66
N PHE A 62 4.67 -5.58 -0.57
CA PHE A 62 3.58 -4.61 -0.47
C PHE A 62 4.02 -3.24 -0.97
N PRO A 63 3.43 -2.71 -2.03
CA PRO A 63 3.85 -1.44 -2.60
C PRO A 63 3.43 -0.25 -1.75
N ARG A 64 4.18 0.85 -1.87
CA ARG A 64 3.72 2.17 -1.48
C ARG A 64 2.51 2.57 -2.32
N ILE A 65 1.43 2.95 -1.64
CA ILE A 65 0.21 3.47 -2.26
C ILE A 65 -0.01 4.96 -1.98
N ALA A 66 0.62 5.51 -0.91
CA ALA A 66 0.56 6.93 -0.60
C ALA A 66 1.20 7.80 -1.70
N GLY A 67 0.53 8.90 -2.05
CA GLY A 67 1.01 9.88 -3.01
C GLY A 67 1.05 9.42 -4.48
N LYS A 68 0.43 8.29 -4.80
CA LYS A 68 0.23 7.90 -6.21
C LYS A 68 -0.97 8.63 -6.79
N PRO A 69 -1.00 8.93 -8.10
CA PRO A 69 -2.16 9.58 -8.72
C PRO A 69 -3.47 8.83 -8.45
N ALA A 70 -4.54 9.56 -8.12
CA ALA A 70 -5.81 8.95 -7.73
C ALA A 70 -6.39 8.04 -8.83
N GLY A 71 -6.33 8.46 -10.10
CA GLY A 71 -6.77 7.63 -11.22
C GLY A 71 -5.97 6.35 -11.36
N TYR A 72 -4.65 6.38 -11.08
CA TYR A 72 -3.85 5.15 -11.05
C TYR A 72 -4.32 4.21 -9.94
N LEU A 73 -4.46 4.71 -8.71
CA LEU A 73 -4.91 3.88 -7.58
C LEU A 73 -6.28 3.28 -7.85
N TYR A 74 -7.22 4.09 -8.31
CA TYR A 74 -8.55 3.62 -8.69
C TYR A 74 -8.49 2.50 -9.75
N ASN A 75 -7.73 2.71 -10.81
CA ASN A 75 -7.54 1.68 -11.84
C ASN A 75 -6.95 0.39 -11.30
N GLN A 76 -6.02 0.46 -10.32
CA GLN A 76 -5.47 -0.75 -9.70
C GLN A 76 -6.53 -1.48 -8.86
N LEU A 77 -7.33 -0.78 -8.09
CA LEU A 77 -8.41 -1.37 -7.30
C LEU A 77 -9.43 -2.08 -8.21
N ILE A 78 -9.87 -1.41 -9.28
CA ILE A 78 -10.75 -2.02 -10.30
C ILE A 78 -10.07 -3.23 -10.96
N ASN A 79 -8.79 -3.14 -11.34
CA ASN A 79 -8.08 -4.23 -11.98
C ASN A 79 -7.95 -5.47 -11.10
N PHE A 80 -7.82 -5.32 -9.78
CA PHE A 80 -7.86 -6.44 -8.84
C PHE A 80 -9.27 -7.02 -8.73
N ARG A 81 -10.29 -6.18 -8.55
CA ARG A 81 -11.68 -6.63 -8.42
C ARG A 81 -12.14 -7.39 -9.68
N GLU A 82 -11.77 -6.92 -10.84
CA GLU A 82 -12.16 -7.52 -12.13
C GLU A 82 -11.16 -8.59 -12.64
N GLY A 83 -10.19 -8.99 -11.84
CA GLY A 83 -9.24 -10.07 -12.18
C GLY A 83 -8.23 -9.75 -13.28
N ARG A 84 -8.11 -8.49 -13.72
CA ARG A 84 -7.05 -8.07 -14.64
C ARG A 84 -5.68 -8.04 -13.98
N ARG A 85 -5.63 -7.82 -12.67
CA ARG A 85 -4.44 -7.92 -11.85
C ARG A 85 -4.67 -8.97 -10.76
N GLN A 86 -3.80 -9.99 -10.72
CA GLN A 86 -4.02 -11.13 -9.85
C GLN A 86 -3.31 -10.96 -8.50
N ASN A 87 -4.08 -10.98 -7.45
CA ASN A 87 -3.66 -11.15 -6.06
C ASN A 87 -4.91 -11.54 -5.25
N ALA A 88 -4.95 -12.78 -4.76
CA ALA A 88 -6.14 -13.33 -4.11
C ALA A 88 -6.63 -12.46 -2.94
N THR A 89 -5.72 -11.96 -2.10
CA THR A 89 -6.09 -11.11 -0.95
C THR A 89 -6.71 -9.79 -1.41
N MET A 90 -6.09 -9.11 -2.39
CA MET A 90 -6.63 -7.84 -2.89
C MET A 90 -7.96 -8.04 -3.58
N THR A 91 -8.12 -9.08 -4.40
CA THR A 91 -9.39 -9.40 -5.05
C THR A 91 -10.49 -9.63 -4.01
N TYR A 92 -10.22 -10.45 -2.99
CA TYR A 92 -11.16 -10.74 -1.91
C TYR A 92 -11.60 -9.47 -1.16
N LEU A 93 -10.65 -8.60 -0.81
CA LEU A 93 -10.96 -7.37 -0.08
C LEU A 93 -11.82 -6.38 -0.88
N LEU A 94 -11.73 -6.41 -2.20
CA LEU A 94 -12.36 -5.41 -3.08
C LEU A 94 -13.66 -5.90 -3.73
N ASP A 95 -13.97 -7.18 -3.66
CA ASP A 95 -15.02 -7.86 -4.43
C ASP A 95 -16.40 -7.18 -4.32
N HIS A 96 -16.76 -6.73 -3.14
CA HIS A 96 -18.06 -6.09 -2.87
C HIS A 96 -18.02 -4.56 -2.77
N MET A 97 -16.88 -3.92 -3.06
CA MET A 97 -16.75 -2.48 -2.97
C MET A 97 -17.30 -1.78 -4.23
N SER A 98 -18.11 -0.73 -4.03
CA SER A 98 -18.62 0.08 -5.14
C SER A 98 -17.53 0.91 -5.80
N ASP A 99 -17.71 1.28 -7.06
CA ASP A 99 -16.81 2.16 -7.81
C ASP A 99 -16.60 3.50 -7.09
N GLN A 100 -17.67 4.04 -6.51
CA GLN A 100 -17.59 5.28 -5.73
C GLN A 100 -16.66 5.12 -4.53
N TYR A 101 -16.82 4.05 -3.75
CA TYR A 101 -15.98 3.82 -2.57
C TYR A 101 -14.51 3.54 -2.96
N LEU A 102 -14.26 2.79 -4.03
CA LEU A 102 -12.91 2.60 -4.57
C LEU A 102 -12.26 3.92 -4.99
N MET A 103 -13.04 4.85 -5.56
CA MET A 103 -12.54 6.19 -5.89
C MET A 103 -12.23 7.01 -4.63
N GLU A 104 -13.03 6.92 -3.58
CA GLU A 104 -12.77 7.57 -2.29
C GLU A 104 -11.47 7.04 -1.64
N ILE A 105 -11.26 5.73 -1.64
CA ILE A 105 -10.00 5.09 -1.22
C ILE A 105 -8.82 5.64 -2.02
N ALA A 106 -8.96 5.68 -3.34
CA ALA A 106 -7.90 6.17 -4.23
C ALA A 106 -7.55 7.63 -3.96
N LYS A 107 -8.54 8.50 -3.78
CA LYS A 107 -8.36 9.91 -3.44
C LYS A 107 -7.69 10.09 -2.07
N HIS A 108 -8.09 9.30 -1.07
CA HIS A 108 -7.47 9.34 0.26
C HIS A 108 -5.97 9.07 0.17
N PHE A 109 -5.55 7.94 -0.42
CA PHE A 109 -4.12 7.64 -0.52
C PHE A 109 -3.35 8.58 -1.45
N ALA A 110 -3.99 9.11 -2.49
CA ALA A 110 -3.38 10.09 -3.38
C ALA A 110 -3.08 11.42 -2.69
N SER A 111 -3.88 11.81 -1.69
CA SER A 111 -3.69 13.07 -0.95
C SER A 111 -2.57 13.02 0.10
N LEU A 112 -2.02 11.85 0.37
CA LEU A 112 -1.00 11.66 1.41
C LEU A 112 0.39 12.01 0.84
N ASP A 113 0.92 13.16 1.22
CA ASP A 113 2.30 13.57 0.91
C ASP A 113 3.24 13.09 2.01
N LEU A 114 3.80 11.91 1.82
CA LEU A 114 4.68 11.26 2.78
C LEU A 114 6.10 11.15 2.20
N PRO A 115 7.14 11.26 3.05
CA PRO A 115 8.51 11.04 2.61
C PRO A 115 8.69 9.70 1.90
N TYR A 116 9.47 9.70 0.84
CA TYR A 116 9.88 8.47 0.17
C TYR A 116 10.99 7.76 0.96
N PRO A 117 11.09 6.43 0.86
CA PRO A 117 12.21 5.70 1.43
C PRO A 117 13.51 6.11 0.70
N PRO A 118 14.68 5.92 1.36
CA PRO A 118 15.96 6.11 0.69
C PRO A 118 16.09 5.14 -0.50
N ALA A 119 16.87 5.54 -1.50
CA ALA A 119 17.22 4.66 -2.61
C ALA A 119 17.89 3.39 -2.13
N GLN A 120 17.64 2.26 -2.80
CA GLN A 120 18.31 1.01 -2.48
C GLN A 120 19.74 1.04 -2.98
N THR A 121 20.67 0.63 -2.12
CA THR A 121 22.06 0.44 -2.53
C THR A 121 22.17 -0.77 -3.45
N THR A 122 22.99 -0.68 -4.49
CA THR A 122 23.24 -1.78 -5.41
C THR A 122 24.73 -1.95 -5.68
N LYS A 123 25.15 -3.20 -5.84
CA LYS A 123 26.50 -3.58 -6.31
C LYS A 123 26.47 -4.07 -7.76
N ALA A 124 25.38 -3.76 -8.48
CA ALA A 124 25.22 -4.19 -9.87
C ALA A 124 26.35 -3.62 -10.76
N PRO A 125 26.77 -4.35 -11.79
CA PRO A 125 27.74 -3.85 -12.77
C PRO A 125 27.28 -2.55 -13.40
N SER A 126 28.21 -1.64 -13.65
CA SER A 126 27.94 -0.34 -14.28
C SER A 126 27.25 -0.46 -15.63
N ALA A 127 27.60 -1.48 -16.42
CA ALA A 127 26.94 -1.78 -17.69
C ALA A 127 25.42 -2.09 -17.53
N LEU A 128 25.04 -2.80 -16.48
CA LEU A 128 23.63 -3.09 -16.18
C LEU A 128 22.88 -1.79 -15.82
N LEU A 129 23.48 -0.96 -14.97
CA LEU A 129 22.90 0.33 -14.59
C LEU A 129 22.79 1.27 -15.80
N ALA A 130 23.82 1.37 -16.65
CA ALA A 130 23.78 2.16 -17.86
C ALA A 130 22.69 1.68 -18.83
N ARG A 131 22.49 0.36 -18.96
CA ARG A 131 21.38 -0.19 -19.77
C ARG A 131 20.02 0.18 -19.19
N GLY A 132 19.84 0.09 -17.87
CA GLY A 132 18.62 0.50 -17.20
C GLY A 132 18.32 1.98 -17.42
N GLU A 133 19.31 2.84 -17.22
CA GLU A 133 19.19 4.28 -17.46
C GLU A 133 18.82 4.59 -18.93
N GLN A 134 19.50 3.95 -19.87
CA GLN A 134 19.22 4.11 -21.30
C GLN A 134 17.75 3.81 -21.62
N LEU A 135 17.22 2.69 -21.15
CA LEU A 135 15.83 2.30 -21.39
C LEU A 135 14.85 3.25 -20.71
N VAL A 136 15.13 3.64 -19.49
CA VAL A 136 14.24 4.51 -18.73
C VAL A 136 14.17 5.92 -19.31
N ARG A 137 15.31 6.50 -19.69
CA ARG A 137 15.39 7.89 -20.16
C ARG A 137 15.20 8.04 -21.67
N HIS A 138 15.62 7.05 -22.46
CA HIS A 138 15.70 7.18 -23.93
C HIS A 138 14.96 6.07 -24.67
N GLY A 139 14.64 4.95 -24.04
CA GLY A 139 14.01 3.81 -24.69
C GLY A 139 14.97 3.07 -25.63
N ASP A 140 14.39 2.38 -26.62
CA ASP A 140 15.11 1.62 -27.64
C ASP A 140 14.32 1.67 -28.95
N ALA A 141 14.69 2.60 -29.84
CA ALA A 141 14.01 2.83 -31.09
C ALA A 141 14.03 1.61 -32.03
N SER A 142 15.09 0.79 -31.96
CA SER A 142 15.21 -0.42 -32.79
C SER A 142 14.12 -1.47 -32.52
N ARG A 143 13.56 -1.44 -31.30
CA ARG A 143 12.46 -2.31 -30.84
C ARG A 143 11.14 -1.56 -30.68
N SER A 144 11.06 -0.33 -31.17
CA SER A 144 9.90 0.55 -30.96
C SER A 144 9.51 0.68 -29.47
N LEU A 145 10.50 0.68 -28.59
CA LEU A 145 10.33 0.79 -27.15
C LEU A 145 10.51 2.26 -26.72
N PRO A 146 9.44 2.98 -26.37
CA PRO A 146 9.55 4.35 -25.91
C PRO A 146 10.26 4.41 -24.54
N ALA A 147 10.83 5.57 -24.22
CA ALA A 147 11.37 5.82 -22.90
C ALA A 147 10.28 5.69 -21.83
N CYS A 148 10.58 5.09 -20.68
CA CYS A 148 9.63 5.07 -19.55
C CYS A 148 9.26 6.51 -19.13
N ALA A 149 10.23 7.43 -19.18
CA ALA A 149 10.07 8.84 -18.86
C ALA A 149 9.02 9.56 -19.72
N SER A 150 8.77 9.10 -20.95
CA SER A 150 7.78 9.73 -21.84
C SER A 150 6.34 9.59 -21.37
N CYS A 151 6.05 8.59 -20.53
CA CYS A 151 4.73 8.36 -19.93
C CYS A 151 4.73 8.58 -18.42
N HIS A 152 5.79 8.15 -17.71
CA HIS A 152 5.89 8.24 -16.24
C HIS A 152 6.45 9.57 -15.73
N GLY A 153 6.69 10.53 -16.63
CA GLY A 153 7.27 11.85 -16.34
C GLY A 153 8.81 11.83 -16.30
N ALA A 154 9.43 12.94 -16.70
CA ALA A 154 10.89 13.06 -16.77
C ALA A 154 11.59 12.80 -15.42
N SER A 155 10.95 13.20 -14.32
CA SER A 155 11.38 12.93 -12.95
C SER A 155 11.02 11.55 -12.43
N MET A 156 10.27 10.74 -13.20
CA MET A 156 9.77 9.42 -12.80
C MET A 156 8.88 9.43 -11.54
N THR A 157 8.31 10.59 -11.19
CA THR A 157 7.41 10.74 -10.03
C THR A 157 5.94 10.53 -10.37
N GLY A 158 5.64 10.29 -11.65
CA GLY A 158 4.29 10.06 -12.16
C GLY A 158 3.70 11.27 -12.87
N VAL A 159 2.58 11.04 -13.53
CA VAL A 159 1.83 12.05 -14.26
C VAL A 159 0.34 11.92 -13.95
N ALA A 160 -0.28 13.02 -13.50
CA ALA A 160 -1.73 13.04 -13.26
C ALA A 160 -2.49 12.88 -14.59
N PRO A 161 -3.68 12.27 -14.59
CA PRO A 161 -4.40 11.75 -13.41
C PRO A 161 -4.03 10.31 -13.05
N ALA A 162 -3.37 9.52 -13.93
CA ALA A 162 -3.35 8.07 -13.79
C ALA A 162 -2.02 7.37 -14.10
N MET A 163 -0.93 8.10 -14.39
CA MET A 163 0.39 7.49 -14.60
C MET A 163 1.19 7.45 -13.31
N PRO A 164 1.58 6.28 -12.78
CA PRO A 164 2.28 6.20 -11.51
C PRO A 164 3.73 6.65 -11.60
N GLY A 165 4.26 7.20 -10.51
CA GLY A 165 5.69 7.32 -10.32
C GLY A 165 6.34 5.95 -10.12
N LEU A 166 7.56 5.79 -10.63
CA LEU A 166 8.32 4.55 -10.59
C LEU A 166 9.47 4.59 -9.58
N LEU A 167 9.84 5.76 -9.08
CA LEU A 167 10.87 5.89 -8.05
C LEU A 167 10.32 5.55 -6.65
N GLY A 168 11.22 5.18 -5.75
CA GLY A 168 10.90 4.79 -4.38
C GLY A 168 10.15 3.46 -4.28
N LEU A 169 10.19 2.63 -5.34
CA LEU A 169 9.68 1.28 -5.35
C LEU A 169 10.81 0.28 -5.17
N PRO A 170 10.62 -0.79 -4.37
CA PRO A 170 11.63 -1.82 -4.18
C PRO A 170 11.96 -2.54 -5.49
N HIS A 171 13.23 -2.95 -5.63
CA HIS A 171 13.72 -3.72 -6.79
C HIS A 171 12.85 -4.94 -7.10
N ASP A 172 12.60 -5.78 -6.10
CA ASP A 172 11.85 -7.01 -6.28
C ASP A 172 10.38 -6.76 -6.65
N TYR A 173 9.80 -5.68 -6.13
CA TYR A 173 8.46 -5.26 -6.55
C TYR A 173 8.44 -4.86 -8.02
N LEU A 174 9.42 -4.09 -8.49
CA LEU A 174 9.53 -3.71 -9.91
C LEU A 174 9.69 -4.92 -10.82
N LEU A 175 10.58 -5.86 -10.46
CA LEU A 175 10.75 -7.13 -11.16
C LEU A 175 9.44 -7.91 -11.24
N ALA A 176 8.77 -8.09 -10.10
CA ALA A 176 7.52 -8.83 -10.03
C ALA A 176 6.41 -8.20 -10.89
N GLN A 177 6.32 -6.87 -10.91
CA GLN A 177 5.28 -6.20 -11.69
C GLN A 177 5.54 -6.26 -13.19
N LEU A 178 6.77 -6.01 -13.64
CA LEU A 178 7.14 -6.11 -15.06
C LEU A 178 7.02 -7.56 -15.54
N GLY A 179 7.49 -8.52 -14.74
CA GLY A 179 7.34 -9.94 -15.02
C GLY A 179 5.88 -10.41 -15.09
N ALA A 180 5.02 -9.90 -14.19
CA ALA A 180 3.60 -10.24 -14.20
C ALA A 180 2.88 -9.76 -15.46
N TRP A 181 3.22 -8.58 -16.01
CA TRP A 181 2.72 -8.15 -17.31
C TRP A 181 3.24 -9.03 -18.44
N SER A 182 4.53 -9.33 -18.46
CA SER A 182 5.11 -10.22 -19.49
C SER A 182 4.47 -11.60 -19.49
N ALA A 183 4.10 -12.12 -18.30
CA ALA A 183 3.43 -13.40 -18.12
C ALA A 183 1.90 -13.35 -18.29
N GLY A 184 1.30 -12.18 -18.54
CA GLY A 184 -0.16 -12.01 -18.65
C GLY A 184 -0.93 -12.10 -17.33
N LEU A 185 -0.24 -12.18 -16.18
CA LEU A 185 -0.83 -12.23 -14.84
C LEU A 185 -1.28 -10.84 -14.35
N ARG A 186 -0.75 -9.80 -14.95
CA ARG A 186 -1.16 -8.42 -14.76
C ARG A 186 -1.54 -7.82 -16.11
N ARG A 187 -2.71 -7.21 -16.17
CA ARG A 187 -3.25 -6.51 -17.32
C ARG A 187 -3.88 -5.19 -16.88
N ALA A 188 -4.08 -4.28 -17.81
CA ALA A 188 -4.83 -3.06 -17.62
C ALA A 188 -6.05 -3.03 -18.55
N ALA A 189 -6.89 -2.01 -18.42
CA ALA A 189 -7.96 -1.77 -19.40
C ALA A 189 -7.36 -1.54 -20.79
N ALA A 190 -8.01 -2.10 -21.80
CA ALA A 190 -7.54 -2.02 -23.17
C ALA A 190 -7.67 -0.59 -23.76
N PRO A 191 -6.70 -0.13 -24.55
CA PRO A 191 -5.42 -0.76 -24.89
C PRO A 191 -4.46 -0.82 -23.68
N ASP A 192 -3.86 -1.99 -23.43
CA ASP A 192 -2.92 -2.18 -22.30
C ASP A 192 -1.50 -1.79 -22.70
N CYS A 193 -1.16 -0.52 -22.53
CA CYS A 193 0.14 0.03 -22.88
C CYS A 193 1.30 -0.67 -22.15
N MET A 194 1.15 -0.95 -20.85
CA MET A 194 2.23 -1.59 -20.11
C MET A 194 2.43 -3.05 -20.51
N GLY A 195 1.35 -3.74 -20.85
CA GLY A 195 1.43 -5.07 -21.46
C GLY A 195 2.19 -5.04 -22.79
N GLU A 196 1.95 -4.04 -23.62
CA GLU A 196 2.67 -3.85 -24.89
C GLU A 196 4.15 -3.52 -24.68
N ILE A 197 4.46 -2.62 -23.72
CA ILE A 197 5.85 -2.26 -23.37
C ILE A 197 6.61 -3.46 -22.83
N THR A 198 6.04 -4.21 -21.89
CA THR A 198 6.75 -5.33 -21.26
C THR A 198 7.02 -6.50 -22.19
N ARG A 199 6.19 -6.73 -23.21
CA ARG A 199 6.47 -7.72 -24.26
C ARG A 199 7.69 -7.40 -25.11
N ARG A 200 8.11 -6.11 -25.18
CA ARG A 200 9.28 -5.66 -25.92
C ARG A 200 10.56 -5.65 -25.09
N LEU A 201 10.46 -5.83 -23.76
CA LEU A 201 11.61 -5.93 -22.88
C LEU A 201 12.13 -7.38 -22.84
N SER A 202 13.45 -7.55 -22.95
CA SER A 202 14.07 -8.83 -22.61
C SER A 202 14.09 -9.04 -21.09
N PRO A 203 14.24 -10.28 -20.59
CA PRO A 203 14.43 -10.51 -19.15
C PRO A 203 15.58 -9.69 -18.56
N GLN A 204 16.68 -9.52 -19.31
CA GLN A 204 17.83 -8.72 -18.90
C GLN A 204 17.49 -7.24 -18.83
N ASP A 205 16.66 -6.72 -19.75
CA ASP A 205 16.18 -5.34 -19.68
C ASP A 205 15.27 -5.09 -18.47
N VAL A 206 14.42 -6.06 -18.13
CA VAL A 206 13.59 -5.98 -16.92
C VAL A 206 14.46 -5.86 -15.66
N VAL A 207 15.51 -6.69 -15.55
CA VAL A 207 16.46 -6.60 -14.45
C VAL A 207 17.19 -5.24 -14.45
N ALA A 208 17.66 -4.77 -15.60
CA ALA A 208 18.38 -3.50 -15.72
C ALA A 208 17.50 -2.31 -15.30
N VAL A 209 16.27 -2.25 -15.80
CA VAL A 209 15.29 -1.20 -15.46
C VAL A 209 14.96 -1.22 -13.97
N ALA A 210 14.64 -2.39 -13.39
CA ALA A 210 14.32 -2.51 -11.98
C ALA A 210 15.50 -2.10 -11.08
N THR A 211 16.72 -2.54 -11.43
CA THR A 211 17.95 -2.20 -10.69
C THR A 211 18.23 -0.70 -10.74
N TRP A 212 18.13 -0.08 -11.91
CA TRP A 212 18.37 1.34 -12.03
C TRP A 212 17.31 2.16 -11.28
N LEU A 213 16.02 1.89 -11.49
CA LEU A 213 14.93 2.63 -10.83
C LEU A 213 14.98 2.55 -9.31
N SER A 214 15.24 1.38 -8.74
CA SER A 214 15.31 1.20 -7.29
C SER A 214 16.52 1.88 -6.65
N SER A 215 17.59 2.10 -7.42
CA SER A 215 18.78 2.79 -6.96
C SER A 215 18.71 4.32 -7.04
N GLN A 216 17.64 4.87 -7.62
CA GLN A 216 17.48 6.33 -7.75
C GLN A 216 16.81 6.93 -6.50
N SER A 217 17.35 8.03 -6.02
CA SER A 217 16.72 8.80 -4.95
C SER A 217 15.54 9.62 -5.45
N VAL A 218 14.50 9.75 -4.63
CA VAL A 218 13.36 10.60 -4.91
C VAL A 218 13.57 11.95 -4.24
N LYS A 219 13.53 13.04 -5.00
CA LYS A 219 13.46 14.38 -4.42
C LYS A 219 12.10 14.53 -3.73
N GLN A 220 12.12 14.89 -2.45
CA GLN A 220 10.90 15.09 -1.67
C GLN A 220 10.07 16.25 -2.26
N GLY A 221 8.75 16.16 -2.10
CA GLY A 221 7.84 17.24 -2.50
C GLY A 221 7.65 17.41 -4.01
N LEU A 222 8.04 16.44 -4.84
CA LEU A 222 7.69 16.46 -6.27
C LEU A 222 6.36 15.74 -6.50
N PRO A 223 5.26 16.48 -6.71
CA PRO A 223 3.99 15.88 -7.10
C PRO A 223 4.07 15.25 -8.50
N ALA A 224 3.07 14.44 -8.82
CA ALA A 224 2.87 14.02 -10.20
C ALA A 224 2.67 15.26 -11.07
N VAL A 225 3.41 15.36 -12.18
CA VAL A 225 3.28 16.47 -13.13
C VAL A 225 2.02 16.31 -13.98
N SER A 226 1.56 17.41 -14.57
CA SER A 226 0.47 17.35 -15.55
C SER A 226 0.97 16.76 -16.88
N LEU A 227 0.06 16.09 -17.59
CA LEU A 227 0.38 15.45 -18.88
C LEU A 227 0.83 16.46 -19.95
N PRO A 228 1.79 16.07 -20.81
CA PRO A 228 1.97 16.73 -22.07
C PRO A 228 0.70 16.59 -22.94
N ALA A 229 0.46 17.55 -23.81
CA ALA A 229 -0.76 17.66 -24.62
C ALA A 229 -1.04 16.45 -25.54
N LYS A 230 -0.05 15.60 -25.83
CA LYS A 230 -0.20 14.41 -26.67
C LYS A 230 0.57 13.22 -26.09
N PRO A 231 -0.13 12.13 -25.72
CA PRO A 231 0.52 10.90 -25.28
C PRO A 231 1.24 10.21 -26.44
N THR A 232 2.32 9.48 -26.13
CA THR A 232 3.11 8.73 -27.12
C THR A 232 2.39 7.47 -27.62
N MET A 233 1.38 7.00 -26.87
CA MET A 233 0.50 5.89 -27.26
C MET A 233 -0.84 6.00 -26.54
N GLU A 234 -1.88 5.40 -27.10
CA GLU A 234 -3.20 5.33 -26.48
C GLU A 234 -3.21 4.26 -25.37
N CYS A 235 -3.73 4.62 -24.20
CA CYS A 235 -3.78 3.75 -23.05
C CYS A 235 -5.19 3.76 -22.43
N GLY A 236 -5.81 2.59 -22.29
CA GLY A 236 -7.17 2.47 -21.78
C GLY A 236 -7.36 2.93 -20.33
N SER A 237 -6.29 2.93 -19.53
CA SER A 237 -6.32 3.37 -18.13
C SER A 237 -5.50 4.63 -17.84
N GLY A 238 -4.96 5.30 -18.83
CA GLY A 238 -4.01 6.40 -18.63
C GLY A 238 -4.61 7.78 -18.50
N PHE A 239 -5.76 8.04 -19.11
CA PHE A 239 -6.19 9.42 -19.39
C PHE A 239 -7.67 9.69 -19.10
N ARG A 240 -8.31 8.84 -18.29
CA ARG A 240 -9.73 8.99 -17.88
C ARG A 240 -9.86 9.47 -16.46
#